data_ae21e9730641dfc59ca8f74882b57f7c
#
_entry.id   ae21e9730641dfc59ca8f74882b57f7c
#
_cell.length_a   1.000
_cell.length_b   1.000
_cell.length_c   1.000
_cell.angle_alpha   90.00
_cell.angle_beta   90.00
_cell.angle_gamma   90.00
#
_symmetry.space_group_name_H-M   'P 1'
#
loop_
_entity.id
_entity.type
_entity.pdbx_description
1 polymer ?
#
loop_
_entity_poly.entity_id
_entity_poly.type
_entity_poly.pdbx_seq_one_letter_code
_entity_poly.pdbx_strand_id
1 'polypeptide(L)'
;MLAPTLVKARDAKAAEAQARQLLARVGLAEKFDAMPDQLSGGQQQRVAIARALAMEPQVLLCDEITSALDPELVGEVLRVVESLAQEGMTLMMVTHEMAFARKVSDRVIFMHQGRVHEQGTPAQLFGCPQTPKLQQFLSSLHD
;
A
#
# COMPACT_ATOMS: atom_id res chain seq x y z
N MET A 1 -12.35 -0.05 -16.15
CA MET A 1 -12.11 -1.42 -16.66
C MET A 1 -11.36 -1.52 -17.98
N LEU A 2 -10.88 -0.40 -18.56
CA LEU A 2 -10.22 -0.40 -19.88
C LEU A 2 -8.88 -1.16 -19.90
N ALA A 3 -8.05 -1.04 -18.86
CA ALA A 3 -6.71 -1.64 -18.88
C ALA A 3 -6.72 -3.18 -18.99
N PRO A 4 -7.49 -3.95 -18.20
CA PRO A 4 -7.54 -5.41 -18.36
C PRO A 4 -8.08 -5.87 -19.71
N THR A 5 -9.06 -5.15 -20.28
CA THR A 5 -9.62 -5.49 -21.58
C THR A 5 -8.70 -5.14 -22.75
N LEU A 6 -8.01 -4.01 -22.70
CA LEU A 6 -7.11 -3.55 -23.77
C LEU A 6 -5.74 -4.21 -23.70
N VAL A 7 -5.17 -4.37 -22.50
CA VAL A 7 -3.79 -4.87 -22.34
C VAL A 7 -3.73 -6.39 -22.26
N LYS A 8 -4.70 -7.03 -21.56
CA LYS A 8 -4.74 -8.51 -21.41
C LYS A 8 -5.77 -9.19 -22.31
N ALA A 9 -6.41 -8.47 -23.24
CA ALA A 9 -7.42 -8.98 -24.17
C ALA A 9 -8.52 -9.82 -23.49
N ARG A 10 -8.93 -9.43 -22.28
CA ARG A 10 -9.97 -10.15 -21.52
C ARG A 10 -11.36 -9.80 -22.04
N ASP A 11 -12.25 -10.80 -22.05
CA ASP A 11 -13.68 -10.57 -22.27
C ASP A 11 -14.26 -9.61 -21.24
N ALA A 12 -15.19 -8.75 -21.66
CA ALA A 12 -15.79 -7.72 -20.82
C ALA A 12 -16.48 -8.30 -19.58
N LYS A 13 -17.16 -9.45 -19.70
CA LYS A 13 -17.81 -10.15 -18.58
C LYS A 13 -16.79 -10.65 -17.56
N ALA A 14 -15.67 -11.22 -18.04
CA ALA A 14 -14.60 -11.67 -17.17
C ALA A 14 -13.91 -10.50 -16.45
N ALA A 15 -13.71 -9.36 -17.14
CA ALA A 15 -13.18 -8.14 -16.56
C ALA A 15 -14.12 -7.54 -15.49
N GLU A 16 -15.43 -7.58 -15.72
CA GLU A 16 -16.42 -7.14 -14.74
C GLU A 16 -16.42 -8.03 -13.49
N ALA A 17 -16.42 -9.36 -13.66
CA ALA A 17 -16.37 -10.29 -12.55
C ALA A 17 -15.12 -10.10 -11.71
N GLN A 18 -13.95 -9.92 -12.34
CA GLN A 18 -12.71 -9.62 -11.66
C GLN A 18 -12.78 -8.30 -10.89
N ALA A 19 -13.34 -7.24 -11.49
CA ALA A 19 -13.47 -5.95 -10.83
C ALA A 19 -14.35 -6.03 -9.58
N ARG A 20 -15.47 -6.76 -9.63
CA ARG A 20 -16.32 -6.99 -8.46
C ARG A 20 -15.59 -7.74 -7.34
N GLN A 21 -14.82 -8.78 -7.69
CA GLN A 21 -14.01 -9.52 -6.72
C GLN A 21 -12.93 -8.63 -6.07
N LEU A 22 -12.24 -7.81 -6.85
CA LEU A 22 -11.20 -6.90 -6.33
C LEU A 22 -11.78 -5.80 -5.46
N LEU A 23 -12.94 -5.24 -5.81
CA LEU A 23 -13.62 -4.27 -4.96
C LEU A 23 -14.08 -4.89 -3.64
N ALA A 24 -14.60 -6.12 -3.67
CA ALA A 24 -14.94 -6.86 -2.44
C ALA A 24 -13.69 -7.07 -1.56
N ARG A 25 -12.56 -7.43 -2.17
CA ARG A 25 -11.28 -7.65 -1.49
C ARG A 25 -10.75 -6.40 -0.76
N VAL A 26 -11.01 -5.21 -1.30
CA VAL A 26 -10.67 -3.94 -0.64
C VAL A 26 -11.82 -3.35 0.19
N GLY A 27 -12.87 -4.13 0.47
CA GLY A 27 -14.01 -3.73 1.30
C GLY A 27 -14.95 -2.71 0.66
N LEU A 28 -15.09 -2.74 -0.68
CA LEU A 28 -15.91 -1.79 -1.46
C LEU A 28 -16.87 -2.51 -2.42
N ALA A 29 -17.39 -3.68 -2.05
CA ALA A 29 -18.26 -4.48 -2.91
C ALA A 29 -19.50 -3.70 -3.39
N GLU A 30 -20.11 -2.92 -2.50
CA GLU A 30 -21.31 -2.11 -2.78
C GLU A 30 -21.03 -0.82 -3.57
N LYS A 31 -19.76 -0.49 -3.81
CA LYS A 31 -19.34 0.73 -4.51
C LYS A 31 -19.00 0.51 -5.99
N PHE A 32 -19.38 -0.63 -6.56
CA PHE A 32 -19.03 -0.98 -7.94
C PHE A 32 -19.50 0.06 -8.97
N ASP A 33 -20.70 0.60 -8.81
CA ASP A 33 -21.32 1.58 -9.71
C ASP A 33 -21.07 3.04 -9.26
N ALA A 34 -20.35 3.26 -8.16
CA ALA A 34 -20.06 4.59 -7.66
C ALA A 34 -19.05 5.33 -8.55
N MET A 35 -19.29 6.62 -8.75
CA MET A 35 -18.34 7.51 -9.42
C MET A 35 -17.26 7.99 -8.44
N PRO A 36 -16.06 8.36 -8.91
CA PRO A 36 -14.96 8.77 -8.03
C PRO A 36 -15.29 9.90 -7.05
N ASP A 37 -16.12 10.85 -7.46
CA ASP A 37 -16.58 11.99 -6.65
C ASP A 37 -17.55 11.60 -5.53
N GLN A 38 -18.12 10.40 -5.59
CA GLN A 38 -19.00 9.81 -4.58
C GLN A 38 -18.24 8.99 -3.53
N LEU A 39 -16.92 8.93 -3.63
CA LEU A 39 -16.05 8.14 -2.76
C LEU A 39 -15.25 9.03 -1.82
N SER A 40 -15.10 8.62 -0.55
CA SER A 40 -14.15 9.26 0.37
C SER A 40 -12.71 9.07 -0.10
N GLY A 41 -11.77 9.88 0.41
CA GLY A 41 -10.34 9.75 0.08
C GLY A 41 -9.80 8.34 0.31
N GLY A 42 -10.11 7.74 1.46
CA GLY A 42 -9.72 6.35 1.77
C GLY A 42 -10.38 5.31 0.84
N GLN A 43 -11.63 5.55 0.42
CA GLN A 43 -12.28 4.69 -0.58
C GLN A 43 -11.62 4.84 -1.96
N GLN A 44 -11.30 6.05 -2.39
CA GLN A 44 -10.58 6.30 -3.64
C GLN A 44 -9.21 5.61 -3.65
N GLN A 45 -8.49 5.65 -2.53
CA GLN A 45 -7.20 4.99 -2.39
C GLN A 45 -7.33 3.46 -2.46
N ARG A 46 -8.34 2.88 -1.81
CA ARG A 46 -8.61 1.44 -1.92
C ARG A 46 -9.02 1.03 -3.34
N VAL A 47 -9.76 1.87 -4.06
CA VAL A 47 -10.04 1.65 -5.50
C VAL A 47 -8.76 1.71 -6.32
N ALA A 48 -7.82 2.62 -6.02
CA ALA A 48 -6.53 2.68 -6.70
C ALA A 48 -5.72 1.40 -6.51
N ILE A 49 -5.70 0.84 -5.29
CA ILE A 49 -5.09 -0.48 -5.02
C ILE A 49 -5.80 -1.57 -5.84
N ALA A 50 -7.13 -1.64 -5.82
CA ALA A 50 -7.88 -2.62 -6.60
C ALA A 50 -7.59 -2.53 -8.11
N ARG A 51 -7.44 -1.31 -8.65
CA ARG A 51 -7.01 -1.07 -10.04
C ARG A 51 -5.64 -1.65 -10.34
N ALA A 52 -4.67 -1.44 -9.45
CA ALA A 52 -3.33 -1.99 -9.61
C ALA A 52 -3.36 -3.53 -9.59
N LEU A 53 -4.12 -4.12 -8.67
CA LEU A 53 -4.31 -5.57 -8.57
C LEU A 53 -5.00 -6.19 -9.79
N ALA A 54 -5.85 -5.45 -10.51
CA ALA A 54 -6.51 -5.92 -11.72
C ALA A 54 -5.53 -6.28 -12.85
N MET A 55 -4.30 -5.76 -12.80
CA MET A 55 -3.23 -6.11 -13.72
C MET A 55 -2.46 -7.38 -13.32
N GLU A 56 -2.81 -8.00 -12.18
CA GLU A 56 -2.16 -9.19 -11.63
C GLU A 56 -0.63 -9.01 -11.52
N PRO A 57 -0.19 -7.96 -10.81
CA PRO A 57 1.23 -7.66 -10.70
C PRO A 57 1.95 -8.70 -9.84
N GLN A 58 3.21 -8.97 -10.14
CA GLN A 58 4.09 -9.76 -9.26
C GLN A 58 4.61 -8.92 -8.08
N VAL A 59 4.75 -7.62 -8.30
CA VAL A 59 5.19 -6.65 -7.28
C VAL A 59 4.26 -5.45 -7.31
N LEU A 60 3.79 -5.00 -6.14
CA LEU A 60 3.01 -3.79 -5.98
C LEU A 60 3.88 -2.70 -5.35
N LEU A 61 3.98 -1.56 -6.04
CA LEU A 61 4.68 -0.37 -5.55
C LEU A 61 3.69 0.59 -4.92
N CYS A 62 3.92 0.95 -3.67
CA CYS A 62 3.08 1.85 -2.88
C CYS A 62 3.93 3.05 -2.43
N ASP A 63 3.69 4.20 -3.02
CA ASP A 63 4.41 5.43 -2.68
C ASP A 63 3.49 6.36 -1.89
N GLU A 64 3.77 6.49 -0.58
CA GLU A 64 3.06 7.36 0.37
C GLU A 64 1.52 7.31 0.27
N ILE A 65 0.94 6.12 0.14
CA ILE A 65 -0.48 5.91 -0.15
C ILE A 65 -1.44 6.45 0.94
N THR A 66 -0.93 6.90 2.07
CA THR A 66 -1.71 7.44 3.19
C THR A 66 -1.49 8.94 3.42
N SER A 67 -0.53 9.57 2.73
CA SER A 67 -0.09 10.94 3.02
C SER A 67 -1.17 12.03 2.84
N ALA A 68 -2.15 11.80 1.96
CA ALA A 68 -3.25 12.72 1.67
C ALA A 68 -4.56 12.34 2.36
N LEU A 69 -4.54 11.42 3.32
CA LEU A 69 -5.72 10.92 4.01
C LEU A 69 -5.85 11.49 5.41
N ASP A 70 -7.11 11.68 5.83
CA ASP A 70 -7.41 11.92 7.24
C ASP A 70 -6.96 10.73 8.11
N PRO A 71 -6.44 10.96 9.33
CA PRO A 71 -5.94 9.90 10.20
C PRO A 71 -6.93 8.75 10.44
N GLU A 72 -8.23 9.04 10.46
CA GLU A 72 -9.28 8.03 10.63
C GLU A 72 -9.35 7.05 9.45
N LEU A 73 -8.99 7.50 8.24
CA LEU A 73 -9.05 6.71 7.02
C LEU A 73 -7.75 5.91 6.75
N VAL A 74 -6.64 6.32 7.32
CA VAL A 74 -5.33 5.66 7.19
C VAL A 74 -5.41 4.18 7.55
N GLY A 75 -6.03 3.87 8.69
CA GLY A 75 -6.15 2.50 9.18
C GLY A 75 -6.91 1.56 8.23
N GLU A 76 -7.88 2.08 7.46
CA GLU A 76 -8.63 1.27 6.47
C GLU A 76 -7.75 0.86 5.29
N VAL A 77 -6.94 1.80 4.78
CA VAL A 77 -6.02 1.55 3.67
C VAL A 77 -4.90 0.61 4.08
N LEU A 78 -4.31 0.82 5.26
CA LEU A 78 -3.24 -0.02 5.77
C LEU A 78 -3.69 -1.47 6.03
N ARG A 79 -4.93 -1.69 6.49
CA ARG A 79 -5.49 -3.05 6.63
C ARG A 79 -5.56 -3.80 5.30
N VAL A 80 -5.89 -3.11 4.21
CA VAL A 80 -5.88 -3.72 2.87
C VAL A 80 -4.46 -4.14 2.49
N VAL A 81 -3.47 -3.27 2.69
CA VAL A 81 -2.06 -3.58 2.39
C VAL A 81 -1.54 -4.73 3.25
N GLU A 82 -1.88 -4.75 4.55
CA GLU A 82 -1.54 -5.85 5.46
C GLU A 82 -2.11 -7.19 4.98
N SER A 83 -3.38 -7.22 4.55
CA SER A 83 -4.00 -8.41 3.98
C SER A 83 -3.26 -8.91 2.74
N LEU A 84 -2.87 -8.01 1.84
CA LEU A 84 -2.11 -8.36 0.64
C LEU A 84 -0.74 -8.95 0.98
N ALA A 85 -0.04 -8.39 1.98
CA ALA A 85 1.22 -8.93 2.46
C ALA A 85 1.06 -10.35 3.04
N GLN A 86 0.03 -10.56 3.87
CA GLN A 86 -0.28 -11.87 4.45
C GLN A 86 -0.64 -12.93 3.40
N GLU A 87 -1.22 -12.53 2.27
CA GLU A 87 -1.51 -13.39 1.13
C GLU A 87 -0.27 -13.68 0.27
N GLY A 88 0.92 -13.17 0.63
CA GLY A 88 2.19 -13.41 -0.05
C GLY A 88 2.46 -12.47 -1.24
N MET A 89 1.74 -11.36 -1.36
CA MET A 89 2.05 -10.34 -2.36
C MET A 89 3.39 -9.68 -2.05
N THR A 90 4.26 -9.59 -3.05
CA THR A 90 5.49 -8.78 -2.92
C THR A 90 5.13 -7.30 -2.98
N LEU A 91 5.44 -6.58 -1.90
CA LEU A 91 5.15 -5.16 -1.75
C LEU A 91 6.45 -4.36 -1.58
N MET A 92 6.56 -3.25 -2.28
CA MET A 92 7.57 -2.23 -2.00
C MET A 92 6.85 -0.93 -1.64
N MET A 93 7.10 -0.42 -0.44
CA MET A 93 6.33 0.67 0.14
C MET A 93 7.21 1.80 0.64
N VAL A 94 6.90 3.02 0.23
CA VAL A 94 7.40 4.24 0.87
C VAL A 94 6.32 4.74 1.81
N THR A 95 6.67 4.94 3.08
CA THR A 95 5.68 5.29 4.10
C THR A 95 6.28 6.06 5.27
N HIS A 96 5.45 6.89 5.90
CA HIS A 96 5.71 7.52 7.20
C HIS A 96 5.06 6.74 8.36
N GLU A 97 4.34 5.67 8.06
CA GLU A 97 3.65 4.85 9.05
C GLU A 97 4.61 3.85 9.71
N MET A 98 5.43 4.33 10.66
CA MET A 98 6.52 3.52 11.24
C MET A 98 6.02 2.32 12.04
N ALA A 99 4.89 2.45 12.75
CA ALA A 99 4.27 1.33 13.46
C ALA A 99 3.82 0.22 12.48
N PHE A 100 3.25 0.62 11.36
CA PHE A 100 2.85 -0.30 10.29
C PHE A 100 4.07 -0.97 9.64
N ALA A 101 5.10 -0.19 9.26
CA ALA A 101 6.33 -0.71 8.69
C ALA A 101 7.00 -1.73 9.63
N ARG A 102 7.06 -1.45 10.93
CA ARG A 102 7.60 -2.35 11.95
C ARG A 102 6.84 -3.68 12.03
N LYS A 103 5.51 -3.64 11.86
CA LYS A 103 4.63 -4.80 11.99
C LYS A 103 4.63 -5.70 10.76
N VAL A 104 4.66 -5.11 9.55
CA VAL A 104 4.29 -5.81 8.31
C VAL A 104 5.49 -6.11 7.42
N SER A 105 6.56 -5.32 7.48
CA SER A 105 7.69 -5.51 6.56
C SER A 105 8.66 -6.61 7.00
N ASP A 106 9.16 -7.37 6.04
CA ASP A 106 10.27 -8.32 6.24
C ASP A 106 11.62 -7.58 6.22
N ARG A 107 11.69 -6.48 5.47
CA ARG A 107 12.89 -5.66 5.30
C ARG A 107 12.54 -4.18 5.27
N VAL A 108 13.34 -3.39 5.96
CA VAL A 108 13.25 -1.94 5.97
C VAL A 108 14.52 -1.35 5.36
N ILE A 109 14.35 -0.28 4.58
CA ILE A 109 15.43 0.46 3.94
C ILE A 109 15.31 1.92 4.37
N PHE A 110 16.31 2.44 5.06
CA PHE A 110 16.41 3.85 5.38
C PHE A 110 17.22 4.57 4.31
N MET A 111 16.58 5.55 3.68
CA MET A 111 17.20 6.39 2.66
C MET A 111 17.51 7.78 3.22
N HIS A 112 18.68 8.29 2.87
CA HIS A 112 19.09 9.65 3.21
C HIS A 112 19.87 10.25 2.05
N GLN A 113 19.52 11.47 1.63
CA GLN A 113 20.15 12.19 0.51
C GLN A 113 20.25 11.35 -0.78
N GLY A 114 19.15 10.66 -1.14
CA GLY A 114 19.06 9.87 -2.37
C GLY A 114 19.86 8.56 -2.37
N ARG A 115 20.37 8.12 -1.21
CA ARG A 115 21.15 6.89 -1.06
C ARG A 115 20.57 5.98 0.01
N VAL A 116 20.74 4.67 -0.18
CA VAL A 116 20.49 3.69 0.88
C VAL A 116 21.55 3.91 1.96
N HIS A 117 21.11 4.28 3.16
CA HIS A 117 21.96 4.61 4.27
C HIS A 117 22.09 3.45 5.25
N GLU A 118 20.97 2.79 5.54
CA GLU A 118 20.90 1.59 6.37
C GLU A 118 19.76 0.69 5.93
N GLN A 119 19.90 -0.63 6.06
CA GLN A 119 18.86 -1.58 5.72
C GLN A 119 18.96 -2.84 6.57
N GLY A 120 17.85 -3.48 6.85
CA GLY A 120 17.81 -4.70 7.65
C GLY A 120 16.37 -5.11 7.99
N THR A 121 16.22 -6.00 8.96
CA THR A 121 14.91 -6.34 9.50
C THR A 121 14.33 -5.19 10.32
N PRO A 122 13.01 -5.12 10.51
CA PRO A 122 12.39 -4.11 11.38
C PRO A 122 13.00 -4.09 12.79
N ALA A 123 13.30 -5.25 13.35
CA ALA A 123 13.92 -5.35 14.67
C ALA A 123 15.31 -4.69 14.72
N GLN A 124 16.10 -4.83 13.66
CA GLN A 124 17.41 -4.19 13.57
C GLN A 124 17.29 -2.67 13.41
N LEU A 125 16.52 -2.18 12.44
CA LEU A 125 16.46 -0.75 12.16
C LEU A 125 15.74 0.05 13.25
N PHE A 126 14.65 -0.47 13.77
CA PHE A 126 13.87 0.25 14.80
C PHE A 126 14.33 -0.03 16.23
N GLY A 127 14.99 -1.18 16.48
CA GLY A 127 15.44 -1.56 17.82
C GLY A 127 16.91 -1.25 18.08
N CYS A 128 17.74 -1.30 17.05
CA CYS A 128 19.20 -1.19 17.18
C CYS A 128 19.84 -0.44 15.99
N PRO A 129 19.38 0.81 15.69
CA PRO A 129 19.88 1.59 14.56
C PRO A 129 21.40 1.85 14.71
N GLN A 130 22.15 1.58 13.64
CA GLN A 130 23.63 1.67 13.69
C GLN A 130 24.13 3.06 13.27
N THR A 131 23.39 3.73 12.37
CA THR A 131 23.84 5.02 11.84
C THR A 131 23.28 6.18 12.66
N PRO A 132 24.09 7.23 12.94
CA PRO A 132 23.62 8.43 13.65
C PRO A 132 22.41 9.10 12.98
N LYS A 133 22.33 9.01 11.64
CA LYS A 133 21.21 9.60 10.89
C LYS A 133 19.90 8.86 11.10
N LEU A 134 19.93 7.52 11.14
CA LEU A 134 18.74 6.75 11.47
C LEU A 134 18.33 6.96 12.93
N GLN A 135 19.29 7.01 13.87
CA GLN A 135 19.01 7.32 15.27
C GLN A 135 18.31 8.67 15.43
N GLN A 136 18.84 9.71 14.77
CA GLN A 136 18.24 11.04 14.75
C GLN A 136 16.82 11.04 14.16
N PHE A 137 16.62 10.34 13.05
CA PHE A 137 15.31 10.22 12.41
C PHE A 137 14.30 9.54 13.32
N LEU A 138 14.66 8.41 13.94
CA LEU A 138 13.74 7.69 14.82
C LEU A 138 13.42 8.47 16.11
N SER A 139 14.37 9.22 16.67
CA SER A 139 14.09 10.05 17.84
C SER A 139 13.11 11.20 17.53
N SER A 140 13.18 11.80 16.32
CA SER A 140 12.25 12.85 15.91
C SER A 140 10.81 12.39 15.66
N LEU A 141 10.55 11.08 15.65
CA LEU A 141 9.20 10.51 15.50
C LEU A 141 8.49 10.32 16.86
N HIS A 142 9.18 10.52 17.96
CA HIS A 142 8.66 10.34 19.32
C HIS A 142 8.33 11.67 20.01
N ASP A 143 8.64 12.79 19.37
CA ASP A 143 8.27 14.13 19.76
C ASP A 143 6.95 14.59 19.08
#